data_5530968dc62cce18ab93718615d758ed
#
_entry.id   5530968dc62cce18ab93718615d758ed
#
_cell.length_a   1.000
_cell.length_b   1.000
_cell.length_c   1.000
_cell.angle_alpha   90.00
_cell.angle_beta   90.00
_cell.angle_gamma   90.00
#
_symmetry.space_group_name_H-M   'P 1'
#
loop_
_entity.id
_entity.type
_entity.pdbx_description
1 polymer ?
#
loop_
_entity_poly.entity_id
_entity_poly.type
_entity_poly.pdbx_seq_one_letter_code
_entity_poly.pdbx_strand_id
1 'polypeptide(L)'
;MSLRVLLAGGGSGGSATPVLAVAQALRRAEPSVEFLYVGTREGPEATLAAAQGIPFAGVEAGKLRRYWDVRNLTDPFRVLAGTAASYALVRRFRPRLAFAAGGFGAVPPMVAARLAGARTLIHQQDVEPGLANRLLVPFAERITVSLASSLAHFPRRRTAVTGNPVREEILSAEPGVALTRLRLEAEVPVVVVTGGGTGALGLNRLVAAAAPRLVEQAQVVHLTGRGRGVPALTASSRYRCIEFLVDEMPHVLAAATVVVSRAGMGTLTELAALARPSLIVPMPGSHQWANAQAFARLGAIEVADQQALTPDSLAERVLSLLADAPRRDQLGRALAASMPRDAADRIASELLALA
;
A
#
# COMPACT_ATOMS: atom_id res chain seq x y z
N MET A 1 -0.07 -34.28 0.70
CA MET A 1 -0.73 -33.38 1.69
C MET A 1 -0.73 -31.98 1.10
N SER A 2 -1.85 -31.27 1.10
CA SER A 2 -1.94 -29.90 0.62
C SER A 2 -1.02 -28.97 1.44
N LEU A 3 -0.40 -27.99 0.79
CA LEU A 3 0.41 -26.98 1.45
C LEU A 3 -0.51 -26.01 2.20
N ARG A 4 -0.33 -25.87 3.51
CA ARG A 4 -1.10 -24.94 4.33
C ARG A 4 -0.28 -23.71 4.67
N VAL A 5 -0.82 -22.54 4.35
CA VAL A 5 -0.16 -21.24 4.55
C VAL A 5 -1.03 -20.34 5.42
N LEU A 6 -0.48 -19.90 6.55
CA LEU A 6 -1.09 -18.87 7.38
C LEU A 6 -0.74 -17.50 6.79
N LEU A 7 -1.75 -16.70 6.53
CA LEU A 7 -1.61 -15.31 6.15
C LEU A 7 -1.92 -14.42 7.35
N ALA A 8 -1.12 -13.41 7.60
CA ALA A 8 -1.32 -12.54 8.74
C ALA A 8 -1.14 -11.06 8.38
N GLY A 9 -2.02 -10.23 8.91
CA GLY A 9 -1.98 -8.79 8.69
C GLY A 9 -3.16 -8.13 9.38
N GLY A 10 -3.17 -6.81 9.45
CA GLY A 10 -4.34 -6.15 9.97
C GLY A 10 -4.11 -4.74 10.49
N GLY A 11 -5.25 -4.04 10.64
CA GLY A 11 -5.32 -2.67 11.09
C GLY A 11 -5.38 -1.64 9.97
N SER A 12 -5.06 -2.01 8.72
CA SER A 12 -5.23 -1.13 7.55
C SER A 12 -5.24 -1.94 6.24
N GLY A 13 -5.90 -1.43 5.21
CA GLY A 13 -5.87 -2.02 3.87
C GLY A 13 -4.44 -2.11 3.29
N GLY A 14 -3.56 -1.16 3.65
CA GLY A 14 -2.18 -1.13 3.18
C GLY A 14 -1.33 -2.34 3.59
N SER A 15 -1.65 -3.00 4.72
CA SER A 15 -0.97 -4.24 5.13
C SER A 15 -1.64 -5.51 4.60
N ALA A 16 -2.93 -5.47 4.30
CA ALA A 16 -3.67 -6.63 3.80
C ALA A 16 -3.46 -6.87 2.31
N THR A 17 -3.45 -5.79 1.50
CA THR A 17 -3.33 -5.88 0.04
C THR A 17 -2.09 -6.65 -0.43
N PRO A 18 -0.86 -6.39 0.07
CA PRO A 18 0.31 -7.17 -0.35
C PRO A 18 0.24 -8.64 0.06
N VAL A 19 -0.35 -8.93 1.22
CA VAL A 19 -0.53 -10.32 1.67
C VAL A 19 -1.43 -11.09 0.71
N LEU A 20 -2.51 -10.46 0.28
CA LEU A 20 -3.46 -11.07 -0.65
C LEU A 20 -2.88 -11.20 -2.07
N ALA A 21 -2.08 -10.24 -2.53
CA ALA A 21 -1.37 -10.35 -3.80
C ALA A 21 -0.38 -11.52 -3.81
N VAL A 22 0.34 -11.74 -2.70
CA VAL A 22 1.22 -12.93 -2.55
C VAL A 22 0.39 -14.22 -2.47
N ALA A 23 -0.78 -14.21 -1.83
CA ALA A 23 -1.67 -15.37 -1.81
C ALA A 23 -2.15 -15.77 -3.21
N GLN A 24 -2.46 -14.81 -4.08
CA GLN A 24 -2.78 -15.05 -5.49
C GLN A 24 -1.59 -15.67 -6.23
N ALA A 25 -0.38 -15.14 -6.04
CA ALA A 25 0.84 -15.70 -6.63
C ALA A 25 1.11 -17.14 -6.17
N LEU A 26 0.94 -17.41 -4.87
CA LEU A 26 1.06 -18.75 -4.30
C LEU A 26 0.02 -19.72 -4.90
N ARG A 27 -1.21 -19.27 -5.10
CA ARG A 27 -2.28 -20.11 -5.69
C ARG A 27 -2.01 -20.43 -7.16
N ARG A 28 -1.35 -19.53 -7.89
CA ARG A 28 -0.87 -19.82 -9.26
C ARG A 28 0.26 -20.85 -9.28
N ALA A 29 1.21 -20.73 -8.34
CA ALA A 29 2.36 -21.62 -8.24
C ALA A 29 2.01 -23.01 -7.66
N GLU A 30 1.08 -23.08 -6.72
CA GLU A 30 0.62 -24.29 -6.02
C GLU A 30 -0.91 -24.25 -5.91
N PRO A 31 -1.65 -24.76 -6.92
CA PRO A 31 -3.11 -24.69 -6.92
C PRO A 31 -3.81 -25.41 -5.76
N SER A 32 -3.12 -26.39 -5.13
CA SER A 32 -3.64 -27.14 -3.99
C SER A 32 -3.43 -26.44 -2.64
N VAL A 33 -2.87 -25.22 -2.62
CA VAL A 33 -2.58 -24.47 -1.40
C VAL A 33 -3.86 -24.11 -0.64
N GLU A 34 -3.84 -24.37 0.66
CA GLU A 34 -4.90 -23.98 1.59
C GLU A 34 -4.44 -22.76 2.39
N PHE A 35 -5.31 -21.76 2.49
CA PHE A 35 -5.03 -20.55 3.26
C PHE A 35 -5.93 -20.42 4.49
N LEU A 36 -5.39 -19.80 5.54
CA LEU A 36 -6.14 -19.19 6.64
C LEU A 36 -5.58 -17.78 6.85
N TYR A 37 -6.42 -16.76 6.74
CA TYR A 37 -6.04 -15.39 7.07
C TYR A 37 -6.41 -15.11 8.53
N VAL A 38 -5.43 -14.67 9.33
CA VAL A 38 -5.63 -14.24 10.71
C VAL A 38 -5.31 -12.75 10.84
N GLY A 39 -6.28 -11.98 11.28
CA GLY A 39 -6.18 -10.52 11.35
C GLY A 39 -6.99 -9.91 12.49
N THR A 40 -7.16 -8.59 12.47
CA THR A 40 -7.96 -7.89 13.48
C THR A 40 -9.46 -8.04 13.21
N ARG A 41 -10.28 -8.05 14.27
CA ARG A 41 -11.74 -8.23 14.14
C ARG A 41 -12.42 -7.06 13.41
N GLU A 42 -11.88 -5.85 13.52
CA GLU A 42 -12.50 -4.61 13.05
C GLU A 42 -11.83 -4.04 11.78
N GLY A 43 -10.86 -4.74 11.22
CA GLY A 43 -10.12 -4.27 10.05
C GLY A 43 -10.78 -4.62 8.71
N PRO A 44 -10.35 -3.99 7.61
CA PRO A 44 -10.86 -4.29 6.27
C PRO A 44 -10.42 -5.67 5.75
N GLU A 45 -9.51 -6.33 6.42
CA GLU A 45 -8.89 -7.57 6.00
C GLU A 45 -9.88 -8.73 5.88
N ALA A 46 -10.92 -8.76 6.71
CA ALA A 46 -11.96 -9.77 6.63
C ALA A 46 -12.71 -9.73 5.30
N THR A 47 -13.13 -8.52 4.90
CA THR A 47 -13.82 -8.30 3.61
C THR A 47 -12.91 -8.60 2.43
N LEU A 48 -11.64 -8.16 2.49
CA LEU A 48 -10.67 -8.37 1.42
C LEU A 48 -10.30 -9.87 1.27
N ALA A 49 -10.15 -10.60 2.37
CA ALA A 49 -9.89 -12.05 2.34
C ALA A 49 -11.09 -12.81 1.79
N ALA A 50 -12.32 -12.46 2.23
CA ALA A 50 -13.55 -13.07 1.74
C ALA A 50 -13.74 -12.87 0.24
N ALA A 51 -13.41 -11.70 -0.30
CA ALA A 51 -13.47 -11.42 -1.74
C ALA A 51 -12.55 -12.36 -2.57
N GLN A 52 -11.51 -12.93 -1.96
CA GLN A 52 -10.61 -13.90 -2.59
C GLN A 52 -10.91 -15.36 -2.18
N GLY A 53 -12.04 -15.61 -1.49
CA GLY A 53 -12.40 -16.94 -1.01
C GLY A 53 -11.43 -17.52 0.04
N ILE A 54 -10.74 -16.64 0.80
CA ILE A 54 -9.80 -17.05 1.85
C ILE A 54 -10.50 -17.02 3.20
N PRO A 55 -10.55 -18.17 3.94
CA PRO A 55 -11.11 -18.22 5.29
C PRO A 55 -10.41 -17.22 6.22
N PHE A 56 -11.20 -16.49 7.03
CA PHE A 56 -10.72 -15.46 7.94
C PHE A 56 -11.02 -15.79 9.39
N ALA A 57 -10.05 -15.49 10.28
CA ALA A 57 -10.23 -15.56 11.72
C ALA A 57 -9.75 -14.27 12.39
N GLY A 58 -10.63 -13.60 13.13
CA GLY A 58 -10.33 -12.37 13.85
C GLY A 58 -9.76 -12.64 15.25
N VAL A 59 -8.63 -12.02 15.58
CA VAL A 59 -7.98 -12.09 16.90
C VAL A 59 -7.77 -10.70 17.50
N GLU A 60 -7.61 -10.66 18.83
CA GLU A 60 -7.17 -9.46 19.52
C GLU A 60 -5.70 -9.19 19.21
N ALA A 61 -5.36 -7.96 18.80
CA ALA A 61 -4.01 -7.68 18.34
C ALA A 61 -3.34 -6.52 19.08
N GLY A 62 -3.87 -5.98 20.13
CA GLY A 62 -3.33 -4.80 20.84
C GLY A 62 -2.78 -3.73 19.86
N LYS A 63 -2.89 -2.49 20.15
CA LYS A 63 -2.42 -1.40 19.27
C LYS A 63 -1.41 -0.55 20.02
N LEU A 64 -0.13 -0.90 20.01
CA LEU A 64 0.92 -0.04 20.60
C LEU A 64 0.94 1.30 19.85
N ARG A 65 0.42 2.33 20.55
CA ARG A 65 0.39 3.70 20.04
C ARG A 65 1.72 4.37 20.29
N ARG A 66 2.18 5.18 19.34
CA ARG A 66 3.44 5.95 19.46
C ARG A 66 3.32 7.15 20.40
N TYR A 67 2.14 7.41 20.95
CA TYR A 67 1.86 8.48 21.92
C TYR A 67 1.39 7.89 23.24
N TRP A 68 1.50 8.65 24.33
CA TRP A 68 1.02 8.26 25.65
C TRP A 68 -0.49 8.02 25.62
N ASP A 69 -0.90 6.77 25.81
CA ASP A 69 -2.30 6.35 25.94
C ASP A 69 -2.33 5.26 27.01
N VAL A 70 -3.26 5.38 27.96
CA VAL A 70 -3.46 4.42 29.06
C VAL A 70 -3.64 2.98 28.51
N ARG A 71 -4.17 2.84 27.29
CA ARG A 71 -4.31 1.56 26.62
C ARG A 71 -2.96 0.89 26.28
N ASN A 72 -1.86 1.63 26.23
CA ASN A 72 -0.53 1.03 26.06
C ASN A 72 -0.13 0.12 27.24
N LEU A 73 -0.75 0.29 28.43
CA LEU A 73 -0.55 -0.60 29.60
C LEU A 73 -1.32 -1.93 29.45
N THR A 74 -2.47 -1.92 28.76
CA THR A 74 -3.30 -3.11 28.55
C THR A 74 -2.97 -3.85 27.24
N ASP A 75 -2.34 -3.17 26.28
CA ASP A 75 -2.03 -3.74 24.97
C ASP A 75 -1.06 -4.94 25.03
N PRO A 76 -0.04 -5.03 25.92
CA PRO A 76 0.78 -6.24 26.07
C PRO A 76 -0.06 -7.48 26.45
N PHE A 77 -1.05 -7.33 27.36
CA PHE A 77 -1.95 -8.42 27.75
C PHE A 77 -2.86 -8.83 26.59
N ARG A 78 -3.31 -7.87 25.77
CA ARG A 78 -4.09 -8.17 24.56
C ARG A 78 -3.25 -8.90 23.51
N VAL A 79 -1.98 -8.54 23.36
CA VAL A 79 -1.05 -9.27 22.47
C VAL A 79 -0.83 -10.70 22.97
N LEU A 80 -0.67 -10.90 24.28
CA LEU A 80 -0.55 -12.25 24.85
C LEU A 80 -1.83 -13.07 24.66
N ALA A 81 -3.00 -12.52 24.96
CA ALA A 81 -4.30 -13.18 24.74
C ALA A 81 -4.52 -13.48 23.24
N GLY A 82 -4.20 -12.55 22.37
CA GLY A 82 -4.26 -12.73 20.92
C GLY A 82 -3.28 -13.80 20.44
N THR A 83 -2.09 -13.90 21.04
CA THR A 83 -1.11 -14.94 20.71
C THR A 83 -1.62 -16.32 21.15
N ALA A 84 -2.20 -16.44 22.33
CA ALA A 84 -2.80 -17.70 22.81
C ALA A 84 -3.97 -18.14 21.93
N ALA A 85 -4.89 -17.21 21.57
CA ALA A 85 -5.98 -17.48 20.66
C ALA A 85 -5.46 -17.88 19.26
N SER A 86 -4.46 -17.16 18.74
CA SER A 86 -3.81 -17.49 17.47
C SER A 86 -3.14 -18.86 17.52
N TYR A 87 -2.52 -19.23 18.65
CA TYR A 87 -1.87 -20.53 18.80
C TYR A 87 -2.87 -21.69 18.68
N ALA A 88 -4.07 -21.55 19.26
CA ALA A 88 -5.14 -22.54 19.11
C ALA A 88 -5.57 -22.71 17.64
N LEU A 89 -5.74 -21.57 16.92
CA LEU A 89 -6.06 -21.58 15.49
C LEU A 89 -4.95 -22.24 14.66
N VAL A 90 -3.70 -21.88 14.93
CA VAL A 90 -2.51 -22.43 14.24
C VAL A 90 -2.40 -23.94 14.48
N ARG A 91 -2.58 -24.41 15.73
CA ARG A 91 -2.54 -25.84 16.07
C ARG A 91 -3.64 -26.64 15.35
N ARG A 92 -4.81 -26.04 15.13
CA ARG A 92 -5.91 -26.66 14.38
C ARG A 92 -5.64 -26.66 12.87
N PHE A 93 -5.19 -25.54 12.33
CA PHE A 93 -4.93 -25.39 10.89
C PHE A 93 -3.64 -26.08 10.46
N ARG A 94 -2.63 -26.16 11.33
CA ARG A 94 -1.31 -26.78 11.12
C ARG A 94 -0.62 -26.22 9.86
N PRO A 95 -0.39 -24.90 9.78
CA PRO A 95 0.31 -24.31 8.64
C PRO A 95 1.75 -24.79 8.60
N ARG A 96 2.26 -25.07 7.40
CA ARG A 96 3.69 -25.30 7.17
C ARG A 96 4.43 -23.97 7.03
N LEU A 97 3.79 -22.99 6.41
CA LEU A 97 4.32 -21.65 6.15
C LEU A 97 3.44 -20.59 6.78
N ALA A 98 4.05 -19.45 7.15
CA ALA A 98 3.32 -18.26 7.59
C ALA A 98 3.91 -17.00 6.96
N PHE A 99 3.06 -16.11 6.50
CA PHE A 99 3.42 -14.88 5.80
C PHE A 99 2.70 -13.65 6.34
N ALA A 100 3.44 -12.55 6.50
CA ALA A 100 2.88 -11.25 6.86
C ALA A 100 3.61 -10.11 6.15
N ALA A 101 2.87 -9.03 5.84
CA ALA A 101 3.41 -7.79 5.26
C ALA A 101 3.27 -6.58 6.22
N GLY A 102 3.43 -6.83 7.52
CA GLY A 102 3.32 -5.82 8.56
C GLY A 102 1.92 -5.65 9.13
N GLY A 103 1.74 -4.57 9.91
CA GLY A 103 0.52 -4.31 10.69
C GLY A 103 0.53 -5.03 12.04
N PHE A 104 -0.06 -4.39 13.07
CA PHE A 104 -0.08 -4.97 14.42
C PHE A 104 -0.87 -6.28 14.51
N GLY A 105 -1.90 -6.40 13.66
CA GLY A 105 -2.66 -7.65 13.53
C GLY A 105 -1.84 -8.86 13.16
N ALA A 106 -0.64 -8.68 12.59
CA ALA A 106 0.25 -9.78 12.21
C ALA A 106 1.07 -10.35 13.39
N VAL A 107 1.31 -9.57 14.45
CA VAL A 107 2.25 -9.98 15.51
C VAL A 107 1.78 -11.24 16.25
N PRO A 108 0.57 -11.32 16.81
CA PRO A 108 0.11 -12.52 17.51
C PRO A 108 0.11 -13.79 16.64
N PRO A 109 -0.47 -13.82 15.42
CA PRO A 109 -0.50 -15.04 14.62
C PRO A 109 0.87 -15.46 14.09
N MET A 110 1.77 -14.52 13.75
CA MET A 110 3.12 -14.87 13.29
C MET A 110 3.98 -15.46 14.40
N VAL A 111 3.91 -14.91 15.62
CA VAL A 111 4.56 -15.48 16.81
C VAL A 111 4.01 -16.88 17.10
N ALA A 112 2.68 -17.03 17.11
CA ALA A 112 2.04 -18.32 17.32
C ALA A 112 2.43 -19.36 16.25
N ALA A 113 2.49 -18.97 14.98
CA ALA A 113 2.91 -19.83 13.88
C ALA A 113 4.34 -20.32 14.08
N ARG A 114 5.26 -19.42 14.45
CA ARG A 114 6.66 -19.77 14.72
C ARG A 114 6.80 -20.72 15.90
N LEU A 115 6.07 -20.48 16.99
CA LEU A 115 6.05 -21.35 18.17
C LEU A 115 5.45 -22.74 17.88
N ALA A 116 4.53 -22.83 16.94
CA ALA A 116 3.94 -24.10 16.50
C ALA A 116 4.79 -24.82 15.43
N GLY A 117 5.97 -24.31 15.06
CA GLY A 117 6.91 -24.92 14.13
C GLY A 117 6.72 -24.54 12.65
N ALA A 118 5.84 -23.60 12.33
CA ALA A 118 5.71 -23.10 10.96
C ALA A 118 6.95 -22.26 10.57
N ARG A 119 7.35 -22.35 9.31
CA ARG A 119 8.37 -21.49 8.72
C ARG A 119 7.77 -20.11 8.41
N THR A 120 8.47 -19.06 8.75
CA THR A 120 7.91 -17.70 8.75
C THR A 120 8.66 -16.73 7.85
N LEU A 121 7.92 -16.01 7.02
CA LEU A 121 8.43 -14.93 6.20
C LEU A 121 7.67 -13.64 6.51
N ILE A 122 8.41 -12.54 6.71
CA ILE A 122 7.83 -11.21 6.80
C ILE A 122 8.27 -10.34 5.62
N HIS A 123 7.37 -9.50 5.13
CA HIS A 123 7.66 -8.52 4.11
C HIS A 123 7.65 -7.11 4.70
N GLN A 124 8.68 -6.32 4.42
CA GLN A 124 8.77 -4.92 4.79
C GLN A 124 8.48 -4.04 3.59
N GLN A 125 7.35 -3.34 3.64
CA GLN A 125 6.90 -2.46 2.57
C GLN A 125 7.66 -1.11 2.59
N ASP A 126 7.48 -0.33 3.66
CA ASP A 126 8.09 0.99 3.79
C ASP A 126 9.62 0.92 3.96
N VAL A 127 10.31 2.00 3.61
CA VAL A 127 11.77 2.09 3.77
C VAL A 127 12.18 1.86 5.22
N GLU A 128 11.50 2.53 6.15
CA GLU A 128 11.72 2.36 7.59
C GLU A 128 10.81 1.27 8.16
N PRO A 129 11.36 0.32 8.92
CA PRO A 129 10.57 -0.75 9.48
C PRO A 129 9.57 -0.22 10.53
N GLY A 130 8.32 -0.61 10.35
CA GLY A 130 7.29 -0.42 11.34
C GLY A 130 7.54 -1.26 12.60
N LEU A 131 6.95 -0.84 13.74
CA LEU A 131 7.16 -1.52 15.01
C LEU A 131 6.75 -3.00 14.97
N ALA A 132 5.68 -3.35 14.24
CA ALA A 132 5.23 -4.73 14.08
C ALA A 132 6.33 -5.61 13.45
N ASN A 133 6.93 -5.15 12.34
CA ASN A 133 8.00 -5.91 11.70
C ASN A 133 9.27 -5.96 12.55
N ARG A 134 9.61 -4.87 13.27
CA ARG A 134 10.73 -4.90 14.24
C ARG A 134 10.56 -6.00 15.30
N LEU A 135 9.33 -6.15 15.83
CA LEU A 135 9.00 -7.20 16.79
C LEU A 135 9.02 -8.60 16.17
N LEU A 136 8.72 -8.73 14.87
CA LEU A 136 8.68 -10.01 14.17
C LEU A 136 10.04 -10.48 13.63
N VAL A 137 11.04 -9.59 13.50
CA VAL A 137 12.40 -9.96 13.02
C VAL A 137 13.00 -11.19 13.74
N PRO A 138 12.92 -11.33 15.08
CA PRO A 138 13.46 -12.51 15.77
C PRO A 138 12.76 -13.82 15.39
N PHE A 139 11.49 -13.74 15.01
CA PHE A 139 10.64 -14.89 14.66
C PHE A 139 10.63 -15.22 13.17
N ALA A 140 11.17 -14.33 12.31
CA ALA A 140 11.19 -14.52 10.87
C ALA A 140 12.42 -15.35 10.42
N GLU A 141 12.20 -16.39 9.65
CA GLU A 141 13.29 -17.14 8.99
C GLU A 141 13.77 -16.45 7.73
N ARG A 142 12.84 -15.84 6.99
CA ARG A 142 13.14 -15.04 5.81
C ARG A 142 12.46 -13.67 5.91
N ILE A 143 13.13 -12.67 5.38
CA ILE A 143 12.63 -11.29 5.31
C ILE A 143 12.73 -10.84 3.87
N THR A 144 11.67 -10.21 3.35
CA THR A 144 11.72 -9.55 2.06
C THR A 144 11.46 -8.05 2.24
N VAL A 145 12.08 -7.25 1.41
CA VAL A 145 11.97 -5.78 1.47
C VAL A 145 11.64 -5.21 0.10
N SER A 146 10.90 -4.11 0.09
CA SER A 146 10.49 -3.46 -1.16
C SER A 146 11.67 -2.79 -1.89
N LEU A 147 12.55 -2.13 -1.15
CA LEU A 147 13.67 -1.36 -1.71
C LEU A 147 14.99 -1.76 -1.07
N ALA A 148 16.07 -1.66 -1.85
CA ALA A 148 17.43 -1.95 -1.38
C ALA A 148 17.85 -1.06 -0.19
N SER A 149 17.34 0.17 -0.10
CA SER A 149 17.58 1.06 1.04
C SER A 149 17.10 0.50 2.38
N SER A 150 16.10 -0.39 2.37
CA SER A 150 15.59 -1.05 3.58
C SER A 150 16.52 -2.13 4.13
N LEU A 151 17.48 -2.64 3.33
CA LEU A 151 18.42 -3.70 3.77
C LEU A 151 19.22 -3.31 5.01
N ALA A 152 19.50 -2.03 5.19
CA ALA A 152 20.26 -1.52 6.33
C ALA A 152 19.57 -1.80 7.70
N HIS A 153 18.27 -2.04 7.69
CA HIS A 153 17.46 -2.25 8.89
C HIS A 153 17.29 -3.72 9.28
N PHE A 154 17.79 -4.67 8.47
CA PHE A 154 17.52 -6.09 8.65
C PHE A 154 18.78 -6.95 8.53
N PRO A 155 18.80 -8.18 9.13
CA PRO A 155 19.93 -9.10 9.02
C PRO A 155 20.14 -9.55 7.56
N ARG A 156 21.24 -9.13 6.93
CA ARG A 156 21.53 -9.37 5.49
C ARG A 156 21.39 -10.82 5.04
N ARG A 157 21.81 -11.78 5.87
CA ARG A 157 21.78 -13.23 5.53
C ARG A 157 20.36 -13.77 5.33
N ARG A 158 19.34 -13.12 5.90
CA ARG A 158 17.93 -13.55 5.85
C ARG A 158 17.06 -12.62 5.02
N THR A 159 17.63 -11.59 4.41
CA THR A 159 16.87 -10.52 3.74
C THR A 159 17.13 -10.50 2.25
N ALA A 160 16.06 -10.48 1.45
CA ALA A 160 16.09 -10.29 0.00
C ALA A 160 15.30 -9.06 -0.43
N VAL A 161 15.75 -8.39 -1.49
CA VAL A 161 15.01 -7.33 -2.16
C VAL A 161 14.10 -7.96 -3.21
N THR A 162 12.81 -7.84 -3.03
CA THR A 162 11.81 -8.42 -3.94
C THR A 162 10.95 -7.40 -4.68
N GLY A 163 10.97 -6.14 -4.25
CA GLY A 163 9.93 -5.19 -4.60
C GLY A 163 8.70 -5.34 -3.68
N ASN A 164 7.70 -4.48 -3.86
CA ASN A 164 6.45 -4.54 -3.11
C ASN A 164 5.34 -5.14 -3.99
N PRO A 165 4.53 -6.09 -3.48
CA PRO A 165 3.45 -6.69 -4.25
C PRO A 165 2.43 -5.67 -4.72
N VAL A 166 2.07 -5.76 -5.98
CA VAL A 166 1.01 -4.96 -6.59
C VAL A 166 -0.21 -5.84 -6.89
N ARG A 167 -1.39 -5.25 -6.84
CA ARG A 167 -2.65 -5.94 -7.17
C ARG A 167 -2.73 -6.23 -8.66
N GLU A 168 -3.31 -7.37 -9.03
CA GLU A 168 -3.48 -7.76 -10.46
C GLU A 168 -4.35 -6.76 -11.23
N GLU A 169 -5.37 -6.18 -10.58
CA GLU A 169 -6.25 -5.18 -11.18
C GLU A 169 -5.49 -3.91 -11.63
N ILE A 170 -4.36 -3.59 -10.98
CA ILE A 170 -3.46 -2.52 -11.43
C ILE A 170 -2.73 -2.92 -12.70
N LEU A 171 -2.26 -4.18 -12.80
CA LEU A 171 -1.50 -4.66 -13.95
C LEU A 171 -2.37 -4.78 -15.21
N SER A 172 -3.67 -5.02 -15.04
CA SER A 172 -4.68 -5.13 -16.10
C SER A 172 -5.50 -3.86 -16.29
N ALA A 173 -5.08 -2.74 -15.72
CA ALA A 173 -5.83 -1.50 -15.78
C ALA A 173 -5.86 -0.88 -17.19
N GLU A 174 -7.05 -0.48 -17.62
CA GLU A 174 -7.33 0.10 -18.95
C GLU A 174 -7.76 1.57 -18.82
N PRO A 175 -7.00 2.53 -19.37
CA PRO A 175 -7.37 3.96 -19.31
C PRO A 175 -8.76 4.26 -19.86
N GLY A 176 -9.17 3.59 -20.96
CA GLY A 176 -10.45 3.80 -21.62
C GLY A 176 -11.68 3.55 -20.76
N VAL A 177 -11.57 2.64 -19.79
CA VAL A 177 -12.63 2.37 -18.80
C VAL A 177 -12.88 3.59 -17.93
N ALA A 178 -11.82 4.26 -17.45
CA ALA A 178 -11.94 5.48 -16.66
C ALA A 178 -12.52 6.64 -17.49
N LEU A 179 -12.04 6.82 -18.73
CA LEU A 179 -12.56 7.85 -19.62
C LEU A 179 -14.07 7.72 -19.80
N THR A 180 -14.55 6.50 -20.06
CA THR A 180 -15.98 6.23 -20.27
C THR A 180 -16.77 6.38 -18.97
N ARG A 181 -16.37 5.71 -17.88
CA ARG A 181 -17.15 5.68 -16.63
C ARG A 181 -17.21 7.03 -15.93
N LEU A 182 -16.12 7.80 -15.99
CA LEU A 182 -16.07 9.14 -15.41
C LEU A 182 -16.39 10.23 -16.43
N ARG A 183 -16.77 9.89 -17.65
CA ARG A 183 -17.07 10.84 -18.74
C ARG A 183 -15.95 11.87 -18.91
N LEU A 184 -14.70 11.41 -18.98
CA LEU A 184 -13.54 12.26 -19.19
C LEU A 184 -13.32 12.50 -20.68
N GLU A 185 -12.82 13.67 -21.03
CA GLU A 185 -12.47 14.06 -22.41
C GLU A 185 -11.13 13.42 -22.78
N ALA A 186 -11.06 12.63 -23.85
CA ALA A 186 -9.86 11.84 -24.20
C ALA A 186 -8.64 12.71 -24.49
N GLU A 187 -8.85 13.88 -25.11
CA GLU A 187 -7.76 14.78 -25.54
C GLU A 187 -7.30 15.76 -24.45
N VAL A 188 -7.96 15.76 -23.29
CA VAL A 188 -7.62 16.67 -22.19
C VAL A 188 -6.83 15.91 -21.13
N PRO A 189 -5.63 16.38 -20.74
CA PRO A 189 -4.82 15.73 -19.71
C PRO A 189 -5.60 15.47 -18.42
N VAL A 190 -5.34 14.34 -17.76
CA VAL A 190 -5.99 13.94 -16.52
C VAL A 190 -5.02 14.05 -15.35
N VAL A 191 -5.36 14.89 -14.39
CA VAL A 191 -4.66 14.97 -13.08
C VAL A 191 -5.46 14.16 -12.06
N VAL A 192 -4.86 13.10 -11.54
CA VAL A 192 -5.47 12.30 -10.46
C VAL A 192 -4.87 12.73 -9.13
N VAL A 193 -5.73 13.04 -8.17
CA VAL A 193 -5.31 13.38 -6.81
C VAL A 193 -5.84 12.35 -5.82
N THR A 194 -4.96 11.79 -4.98
CA THR A 194 -5.36 10.83 -3.96
C THR A 194 -4.56 10.98 -2.67
N GLY A 195 -5.26 10.93 -1.53
CA GLY A 195 -4.64 10.87 -0.21
C GLY A 195 -4.36 9.43 0.27
N GLY A 196 -4.56 8.42 -0.60
CA GLY A 196 -4.59 7.01 -0.21
C GLY A 196 -5.92 6.60 0.43
N GLY A 197 -6.04 5.35 0.86
CA GLY A 197 -7.31 4.76 1.34
C GLY A 197 -7.97 5.49 2.52
N THR A 198 -7.21 6.21 3.33
CA THR A 198 -7.74 6.98 4.48
C THR A 198 -8.02 8.45 4.16
N GLY A 199 -7.66 8.92 2.96
CA GLY A 199 -7.76 10.31 2.56
C GLY A 199 -6.78 11.24 3.28
N ALA A 200 -6.66 12.49 2.83
CA ALA A 200 -5.68 13.46 3.31
C ALA A 200 -6.23 14.89 3.36
N LEU A 201 -6.93 15.26 4.42
CA LEU A 201 -7.65 16.53 4.52
C LEU A 201 -6.79 17.77 4.19
N GLY A 202 -5.53 17.81 4.65
CA GLY A 202 -4.62 18.92 4.34
C GLY A 202 -4.28 19.01 2.85
N LEU A 203 -4.03 17.87 2.19
CA LEU A 203 -3.81 17.83 0.74
C LEU A 203 -5.10 18.17 -0.01
N ASN A 204 -6.25 17.64 0.45
CA ASN A 204 -7.54 17.91 -0.17
C ASN A 204 -7.88 19.42 -0.22
N ARG A 205 -7.60 20.14 0.88
CA ARG A 205 -7.80 21.60 0.93
C ARG A 205 -6.91 22.35 -0.03
N LEU A 206 -5.61 21.98 -0.12
CA LEU A 206 -4.67 22.58 -1.07
C LEU A 206 -5.13 22.36 -2.51
N VAL A 207 -5.53 21.12 -2.85
CA VAL A 207 -5.97 20.78 -4.21
C VAL A 207 -7.29 21.47 -4.56
N ALA A 208 -8.27 21.51 -3.66
CA ALA A 208 -9.52 22.21 -3.92
C ALA A 208 -9.30 23.70 -4.19
N ALA A 209 -8.36 24.32 -3.48
CA ALA A 209 -7.99 25.73 -3.72
C ALA A 209 -7.17 25.93 -5.01
N ALA A 210 -6.38 24.95 -5.43
CA ALA A 210 -5.63 24.97 -6.70
C ALA A 210 -6.51 24.62 -7.92
N ALA A 211 -7.64 23.96 -7.71
CA ALA A 211 -8.50 23.43 -8.78
C ALA A 211 -8.91 24.47 -9.84
N PRO A 212 -9.27 25.72 -9.51
CA PRO A 212 -9.62 26.71 -10.54
C PRO A 212 -8.55 26.89 -11.62
N ARG A 213 -7.28 26.92 -11.24
CA ARG A 213 -6.15 27.03 -12.19
C ARG A 213 -5.90 25.70 -12.94
N LEU A 214 -6.04 24.56 -12.25
CA LEU A 214 -5.78 23.25 -12.87
C LEU A 214 -6.78 22.93 -13.98
N VAL A 215 -8.06 23.26 -13.79
CA VAL A 215 -9.14 22.93 -14.75
C VAL A 215 -9.08 23.75 -16.05
N GLU A 216 -8.27 24.80 -16.11
CA GLU A 216 -8.01 25.55 -17.33
C GLU A 216 -7.27 24.68 -18.38
N GLN A 217 -6.40 23.77 -17.93
CA GLN A 217 -5.53 22.97 -18.82
C GLN A 217 -5.72 21.45 -18.65
N ALA A 218 -6.43 20.97 -17.62
CA ALA A 218 -6.57 19.55 -17.32
C ALA A 218 -7.96 19.21 -16.77
N GLN A 219 -8.27 17.94 -16.76
CA GLN A 219 -9.35 17.37 -15.97
C GLN A 219 -8.78 16.86 -14.64
N VAL A 220 -9.42 17.18 -13.53
CA VAL A 220 -8.98 16.80 -12.19
C VAL A 220 -9.93 15.77 -11.60
N VAL A 221 -9.43 14.56 -11.35
CA VAL A 221 -10.14 13.53 -10.58
C VAL A 221 -9.56 13.52 -9.16
N HIS A 222 -10.32 14.09 -8.22
CA HIS A 222 -9.90 14.26 -6.83
C HIS A 222 -10.56 13.25 -5.91
N LEU A 223 -9.80 12.26 -5.45
CA LEU A 223 -10.24 11.23 -4.50
C LEU A 223 -9.93 11.67 -3.08
N THR A 224 -10.96 12.16 -2.38
CA THR A 224 -10.80 12.81 -1.07
C THR A 224 -10.65 11.84 0.10
N GLY A 225 -11.16 10.63 -0.05
CA GLY A 225 -11.32 9.66 1.05
C GLY A 225 -12.67 9.83 1.75
N ARG A 226 -13.21 8.73 2.26
CA ARG A 226 -14.52 8.69 2.91
C ARG A 226 -14.59 9.66 4.10
N GLY A 227 -15.62 10.51 4.11
CA GLY A 227 -15.83 11.52 5.16
C GLY A 227 -14.76 12.63 5.20
N ARG A 228 -13.97 12.81 4.12
CA ARG A 228 -12.92 13.83 4.01
C ARG A 228 -13.12 14.75 2.80
N GLY A 229 -14.35 14.82 2.32
CA GLY A 229 -14.74 15.76 1.28
C GLY A 229 -14.44 17.21 1.70
N VAL A 230 -14.11 18.03 0.73
CA VAL A 230 -13.91 19.48 0.88
C VAL A 230 -14.78 20.19 -0.12
N PRO A 231 -15.27 21.42 0.19
CA PRO A 231 -16.02 22.20 -0.76
C PRO A 231 -15.22 22.42 -2.04
N ALA A 232 -15.85 22.20 -3.19
CA ALA A 232 -15.25 22.55 -4.47
C ALA A 232 -15.23 24.08 -4.61
N LEU A 233 -14.08 24.64 -5.00
CA LEU A 233 -13.91 26.07 -5.27
C LEU A 233 -14.03 26.40 -6.77
N THR A 234 -14.51 25.44 -7.57
CA THR A 234 -14.82 25.61 -8.99
C THR A 234 -16.07 24.85 -9.35
N ALA A 235 -16.91 25.44 -10.24
CA ALA A 235 -18.08 24.80 -10.82
C ALA A 235 -17.75 24.07 -12.15
N SER A 236 -16.48 23.98 -12.54
CA SER A 236 -16.08 23.36 -13.80
C SER A 236 -16.45 21.87 -13.84
N SER A 237 -17.02 21.42 -14.96
CA SER A 237 -17.25 19.99 -15.24
C SER A 237 -15.95 19.18 -15.32
N ARG A 238 -14.81 19.84 -15.46
CA ARG A 238 -13.47 19.23 -15.45
C ARG A 238 -12.95 18.93 -14.05
N TYR A 239 -13.62 19.35 -12.97
CA TYR A 239 -13.27 18.98 -11.59
C TYR A 239 -14.27 17.97 -11.04
N ARG A 240 -13.80 16.74 -10.85
CA ARG A 240 -14.59 15.64 -10.28
C ARG A 240 -14.08 15.30 -8.89
N CYS A 241 -14.84 15.67 -7.88
CA CYS A 241 -14.57 15.35 -6.49
C CYS A 241 -15.34 14.08 -6.12
N ILE A 242 -14.62 13.01 -5.78
CA ILE A 242 -15.16 11.68 -5.48
C ILE A 242 -14.60 11.22 -4.14
N GLU A 243 -15.45 10.72 -3.25
CA GLU A 243 -14.93 10.27 -1.94
C GLU A 243 -14.08 9.01 -2.05
N PHE A 244 -14.54 8.03 -2.82
CA PHE A 244 -13.86 6.74 -2.89
C PHE A 244 -14.22 5.98 -4.17
N LEU A 245 -13.23 5.34 -4.78
CA LEU A 245 -13.39 4.39 -5.89
C LEU A 245 -12.82 3.04 -5.48
N VAL A 246 -13.45 1.97 -5.92
CA VAL A 246 -13.00 0.59 -5.70
C VAL A 246 -12.51 0.01 -7.02
N ASP A 247 -13.44 -0.38 -7.87
CA ASP A 247 -13.16 -1.09 -9.12
C ASP A 247 -12.59 -0.16 -10.20
N GLU A 248 -12.98 1.12 -10.18
CA GLU A 248 -12.48 2.10 -11.14
C GLU A 248 -11.09 2.66 -10.80
N MET A 249 -10.63 2.52 -9.55
CA MET A 249 -9.36 3.13 -9.10
C MET A 249 -8.15 2.72 -9.94
N PRO A 250 -7.94 1.44 -10.32
CA PRO A 250 -6.88 1.05 -11.23
C PRO A 250 -6.93 1.78 -12.56
N HIS A 251 -8.10 1.85 -13.16
CA HIS A 251 -8.32 2.48 -14.47
C HIS A 251 -8.10 3.99 -14.42
N VAL A 252 -8.52 4.64 -13.32
CA VAL A 252 -8.30 6.08 -13.09
C VAL A 252 -6.82 6.39 -12.95
N LEU A 253 -6.07 5.58 -12.21
CA LEU A 253 -4.61 5.73 -12.14
C LEU A 253 -3.96 5.51 -13.51
N ALA A 254 -4.43 4.52 -14.27
CA ALA A 254 -3.91 4.24 -15.61
C ALA A 254 -4.22 5.36 -16.61
N ALA A 255 -5.32 6.10 -16.45
CA ALA A 255 -5.67 7.25 -17.29
C ALA A 255 -4.92 8.54 -16.91
N ALA A 256 -4.27 8.58 -15.75
CA ALA A 256 -3.61 9.80 -15.26
C ALA A 256 -2.44 10.23 -16.15
N THR A 257 -2.40 11.50 -16.52
CA THR A 257 -1.22 12.16 -17.11
C THR A 257 -0.21 12.51 -16.02
N VAL A 258 -0.70 13.00 -14.87
CA VAL A 258 0.08 13.30 -13.67
C VAL A 258 -0.72 12.86 -12.44
N VAL A 259 -0.06 12.29 -11.45
CA VAL A 259 -0.68 11.94 -10.18
C VAL A 259 -0.12 12.80 -9.05
N VAL A 260 -0.99 13.38 -8.24
CA VAL A 260 -0.64 14.03 -6.98
C VAL A 260 -1.05 13.13 -5.83
N SER A 261 -0.11 12.66 -5.02
CA SER A 261 -0.48 11.74 -3.95
C SER A 261 0.39 11.83 -2.69
N ARG A 262 -0.01 11.09 -1.65
CA ARG A 262 0.81 10.78 -0.49
C ARG A 262 1.86 9.72 -0.83
N ALA A 263 2.92 9.63 0.00
CA ALA A 263 4.00 8.64 -0.17
C ALA A 263 3.73 7.31 0.56
N GLY A 264 2.48 6.83 0.54
CA GLY A 264 2.17 5.47 1.00
C GLY A 264 2.78 4.44 0.05
N MET A 265 3.44 3.41 0.57
CA MET A 265 4.15 2.44 -0.26
C MET A 265 3.23 1.73 -1.25
N GLY A 266 2.00 1.37 -0.86
CA GLY A 266 1.03 0.77 -1.79
C GLY A 266 0.75 1.66 -3.00
N THR A 267 0.51 2.97 -2.78
CA THR A 267 0.29 3.93 -3.88
C THR A 267 1.54 4.06 -4.76
N LEU A 268 2.72 4.22 -4.16
CA LEU A 268 3.98 4.31 -4.93
C LEU A 268 4.23 3.04 -5.78
N THR A 269 3.88 1.87 -5.25
CA THR A 269 3.94 0.59 -5.99
C THR A 269 2.98 0.58 -7.18
N GLU A 270 1.74 1.02 -6.99
CA GLU A 270 0.72 1.08 -8.05
C GLU A 270 1.15 2.07 -9.15
N LEU A 271 1.66 3.24 -8.76
CA LEU A 271 2.19 4.24 -9.69
C LEU A 271 3.42 3.72 -10.46
N ALA A 272 4.30 2.97 -9.80
CA ALA A 272 5.45 2.33 -10.44
C ALA A 272 5.01 1.28 -11.47
N ALA A 273 4.05 0.44 -11.13
CA ALA A 273 3.50 -0.57 -12.03
C ALA A 273 2.87 0.02 -13.29
N LEU A 274 2.27 1.23 -13.16
CA LEU A 274 1.64 1.96 -14.25
C LEU A 274 2.57 2.99 -14.92
N ALA A 275 3.81 3.15 -14.44
CA ALA A 275 4.76 4.16 -14.91
C ALA A 275 4.19 5.59 -14.87
N ARG A 276 3.39 5.94 -13.84
CA ARG A 276 2.71 7.25 -13.78
C ARG A 276 3.59 8.33 -13.17
N PRO A 277 3.92 9.40 -13.91
CA PRO A 277 4.66 10.54 -13.37
C PRO A 277 3.89 11.18 -12.21
N SER A 278 4.60 11.53 -11.14
CA SER A 278 3.91 11.86 -9.89
C SER A 278 4.60 12.99 -9.13
N LEU A 279 3.78 13.90 -8.63
CA LEU A 279 4.12 14.85 -7.57
C LEU A 279 3.68 14.28 -6.22
N ILE A 280 4.63 13.89 -5.41
CA ILE A 280 4.37 13.25 -4.11
C ILE A 280 4.47 14.28 -3.00
N VAL A 281 3.43 14.34 -2.18
CA VAL A 281 3.32 15.22 -1.01
C VAL A 281 3.24 14.35 0.24
N PRO A 282 4.37 13.99 0.87
CA PRO A 282 4.38 13.12 2.05
C PRO A 282 3.56 13.69 3.20
N MET A 283 3.01 12.81 4.04
CA MET A 283 2.33 13.23 5.25
C MET A 283 3.36 13.85 6.22
N PRO A 284 3.14 15.08 6.71
CA PRO A 284 4.05 15.72 7.66
C PRO A 284 4.29 14.86 8.91
N GLY A 285 5.54 14.79 9.37
CA GLY A 285 5.92 14.07 10.57
C GLY A 285 5.75 12.56 10.55
N SER A 286 5.70 11.94 9.35
CA SER A 286 5.47 10.50 9.19
C SER A 286 6.62 9.79 8.46
N HIS A 287 6.60 8.45 8.53
CA HIS A 287 7.51 7.55 7.77
C HIS A 287 7.42 7.73 6.25
N GLN A 288 6.41 8.42 5.74
CA GLN A 288 6.25 8.67 4.31
C GLN A 288 7.37 9.53 3.72
N TRP A 289 8.05 10.33 4.53
CA TRP A 289 9.22 11.09 4.10
C TRP A 289 10.37 10.21 3.65
N ALA A 290 10.65 9.14 4.40
CA ALA A 290 11.69 8.18 4.02
C ALA A 290 11.35 7.47 2.69
N ASN A 291 10.08 7.10 2.49
CA ASN A 291 9.60 6.54 1.23
C ASN A 291 9.82 7.54 0.08
N ALA A 292 9.30 8.76 0.22
CA ALA A 292 9.42 9.79 -0.82
C ALA A 292 10.89 10.09 -1.17
N GLN A 293 11.76 10.24 -0.17
CA GLN A 293 13.18 10.48 -0.39
C GLN A 293 13.87 9.34 -1.13
N ALA A 294 13.50 8.07 -0.83
CA ALA A 294 14.08 6.93 -1.53
C ALA A 294 13.76 6.95 -3.03
N PHE A 295 12.53 7.22 -3.40
CA PHE A 295 12.12 7.31 -4.81
C PHE A 295 12.64 8.60 -5.49
N ALA A 296 12.72 9.72 -4.76
CA ALA A 296 13.30 10.96 -5.29
C ALA A 296 14.78 10.80 -5.63
N ARG A 297 15.57 10.12 -4.81
CA ARG A 297 16.99 9.81 -5.10
C ARG A 297 17.18 8.97 -6.36
N LEU A 298 16.17 8.20 -6.75
CA LEU A 298 16.15 7.44 -8.00
C LEU A 298 15.69 8.29 -9.21
N GLY A 299 15.35 9.56 -8.98
CA GLY A 299 14.76 10.42 -10.02
C GLY A 299 13.38 9.97 -10.46
N ALA A 300 12.68 9.18 -9.64
CA ALA A 300 11.45 8.49 -10.00
C ALA A 300 10.19 9.31 -9.73
N ILE A 301 10.25 10.30 -8.86
CA ILE A 301 9.11 11.16 -8.47
C ILE A 301 9.59 12.59 -8.22
N GLU A 302 8.66 13.54 -8.28
CA GLU A 302 8.85 14.85 -7.66
C GLU A 302 8.28 14.86 -6.25
N VAL A 303 8.93 15.60 -5.35
CA VAL A 303 8.51 15.69 -3.94
C VAL A 303 8.25 17.14 -3.56
N ALA A 304 7.17 17.36 -2.83
CA ALA A 304 6.85 18.67 -2.27
C ALA A 304 6.51 18.55 -0.78
N ASP A 305 7.02 19.49 0.01
CA ASP A 305 6.63 19.59 1.42
C ASP A 305 5.28 20.28 1.54
N GLN A 306 4.30 19.62 2.15
CA GLN A 306 2.97 20.19 2.36
C GLN A 306 3.01 21.51 3.12
N GLN A 307 3.96 21.68 4.06
CA GLN A 307 4.05 22.89 4.87
C GLN A 307 4.54 24.11 4.11
N ALA A 308 5.30 23.87 3.01
CA ALA A 308 5.79 24.91 2.12
C ALA A 308 4.87 25.15 0.90
N LEU A 309 3.89 24.27 0.67
CA LEU A 309 2.98 24.39 -0.47
C LEU A 309 1.89 25.40 -0.21
N THR A 310 1.69 26.30 -1.19
CA THR A 310 0.48 27.10 -1.38
C THR A 310 -0.37 26.50 -2.50
N PRO A 311 -1.66 26.83 -2.63
CA PRO A 311 -2.48 26.41 -3.77
C PRO A 311 -1.86 26.78 -5.12
N ASP A 312 -1.29 28.00 -5.22
CA ASP A 312 -0.65 28.47 -6.45
C ASP A 312 0.60 27.70 -6.79
N SER A 313 1.51 27.46 -5.82
CA SER A 313 2.73 26.70 -6.07
C SER A 313 2.43 25.23 -6.38
N LEU A 314 1.37 24.64 -5.81
CA LEU A 314 0.90 23.32 -6.17
C LEU A 314 0.40 23.28 -7.62
N ALA A 315 -0.45 24.24 -8.01
CA ALA A 315 -0.94 24.33 -9.38
C ALA A 315 0.21 24.52 -10.37
N GLU A 316 1.16 25.41 -10.10
CA GLU A 316 2.33 25.67 -10.95
C GLU A 316 3.16 24.40 -11.17
N ARG A 317 3.49 23.64 -10.13
CA ARG A 317 4.22 22.39 -10.25
C ARG A 317 3.49 21.36 -11.10
N VAL A 318 2.17 21.19 -10.88
CA VAL A 318 1.37 20.25 -11.68
C VAL A 318 1.30 20.68 -13.13
N LEU A 319 1.06 21.96 -13.41
CA LEU A 319 1.00 22.49 -14.76
C LEU A 319 2.36 22.41 -15.48
N SER A 320 3.46 22.65 -14.76
CA SER A 320 4.82 22.44 -15.29
C SER A 320 5.04 20.98 -15.71
N LEU A 321 4.64 20.02 -14.87
CA LEU A 321 4.71 18.60 -15.24
C LEU A 321 3.80 18.26 -16.43
N LEU A 322 2.62 18.87 -16.53
CA LEU A 322 1.73 18.67 -17.68
C LEU A 322 2.35 19.19 -18.99
N ALA A 323 3.07 20.30 -18.93
CA ALA A 323 3.69 20.91 -20.09
C ALA A 323 4.99 20.19 -20.54
N ASP A 324 5.69 19.52 -19.62
CA ASP A 324 7.00 18.88 -19.88
C ASP A 324 6.85 17.36 -20.11
N ALA A 325 6.52 16.96 -21.34
CA ALA A 325 6.40 15.55 -21.72
C ALA A 325 7.71 14.75 -21.52
N PRO A 326 8.91 15.25 -21.94
CA PRO A 326 10.16 14.56 -21.66
C PRO A 326 10.40 14.29 -20.17
N ARG A 327 10.07 15.23 -19.30
CA ARG A 327 10.20 15.07 -17.85
C ARG A 327 9.23 14.01 -17.31
N ARG A 328 7.97 14.01 -17.76
CA ARG A 328 7.01 12.97 -17.40
C ARG A 328 7.50 11.58 -17.80
N ASP A 329 8.01 11.43 -19.01
CA ASP A 329 8.55 10.16 -19.50
C ASP A 329 9.76 9.70 -18.69
N GLN A 330 10.64 10.62 -18.31
CA GLN A 330 11.79 10.32 -17.47
C GLN A 330 11.34 9.80 -16.10
N LEU A 331 10.42 10.52 -15.43
CA LEU A 331 9.88 10.13 -14.13
C LEU A 331 9.18 8.78 -14.21
N GLY A 332 8.32 8.57 -15.20
CA GLY A 332 7.60 7.32 -15.39
C GLY A 332 8.53 6.12 -15.59
N ARG A 333 9.53 6.24 -16.47
CA ARG A 333 10.54 5.19 -16.67
C ARG A 333 11.34 4.89 -15.41
N ALA A 334 11.82 5.92 -14.71
CA ALA A 334 12.58 5.75 -13.48
C ALA A 334 11.73 5.10 -12.37
N LEU A 335 10.45 5.48 -12.29
CA LEU A 335 9.52 4.91 -11.32
C LEU A 335 9.24 3.44 -11.62
N ALA A 336 8.98 3.09 -12.87
CA ALA A 336 8.78 1.69 -13.29
C ALA A 336 10.02 0.82 -13.03
N ALA A 337 11.22 1.36 -13.27
CA ALA A 337 12.47 0.65 -12.99
C ALA A 337 12.76 0.47 -11.49
N SER A 338 12.17 1.30 -10.63
CA SER A 338 12.42 1.26 -9.19
C SER A 338 11.72 0.10 -8.46
N MET A 339 10.66 -0.48 -9.07
CA MET A 339 9.82 -1.47 -8.42
C MET A 339 9.44 -2.59 -9.41
N PRO A 340 9.88 -3.83 -9.20
CA PRO A 340 9.55 -4.93 -10.08
C PRO A 340 8.06 -5.28 -10.01
N ARG A 341 7.44 -5.53 -11.18
CA ARG A 341 6.01 -5.88 -11.29
C ARG A 341 5.69 -7.29 -10.81
N ASP A 342 6.69 -8.18 -10.78
CA ASP A 342 6.63 -9.58 -10.36
C ASP A 342 6.97 -9.79 -8.87
N ALA A 343 6.90 -8.73 -8.07
CA ALA A 343 7.26 -8.78 -6.65
C ALA A 343 6.45 -9.83 -5.85
N ALA A 344 5.17 -10.01 -6.19
CA ALA A 344 4.32 -11.02 -5.55
C ALA A 344 4.83 -12.44 -5.83
N ASP A 345 5.24 -12.74 -7.07
CA ASP A 345 5.77 -14.05 -7.46
C ASP A 345 7.15 -14.29 -6.84
N ARG A 346 8.00 -13.26 -6.75
CA ARG A 346 9.29 -13.34 -6.06
C ARG A 346 9.12 -13.67 -4.56
N ILE A 347 8.17 -13.02 -3.89
CA ILE A 347 7.89 -13.30 -2.47
C ILE A 347 7.28 -14.69 -2.31
N ALA A 348 6.38 -15.10 -3.20
CA ALA A 348 5.83 -16.45 -3.21
C ALA A 348 6.93 -17.51 -3.36
N SER A 349 7.89 -17.29 -4.26
CA SER A 349 9.05 -18.17 -4.46
C SER A 349 9.93 -18.25 -3.22
N GLU A 350 10.22 -17.10 -2.56
CA GLU A 350 10.98 -17.06 -1.29
C GLU A 350 10.24 -17.81 -0.17
N LEU A 351 8.91 -17.75 -0.14
CA LEU A 351 8.11 -18.46 0.85
C LEU A 351 8.09 -19.98 0.57
N LEU A 352 7.90 -20.38 -0.69
CA LEU A 352 7.92 -21.78 -1.09
C LEU A 352 9.28 -22.43 -0.87
N ALA A 353 10.37 -21.68 -1.00
CA ALA A 353 11.71 -22.18 -0.69
C ALA A 353 11.92 -22.53 0.80
N LEU A 354 11.01 -22.09 1.67
CA LEU A 354 10.99 -22.48 3.09
C LEU A 354 10.18 -23.78 3.34
N ALA A 355 9.41 -24.28 2.38
CA ALA A 355 8.45 -25.37 2.57
C ALA A 355 9.09 -26.74 2.84
#